data_99d8d0471a3f272d30810335f0c86958
#
_entry.id   99d8d0471a3f272d30810335f0c86958
#
_cell.length_a   1.000
_cell.length_b   1.000
_cell.length_c   1.000
_cell.angle_alpha   90.00
_cell.angle_beta   90.00
_cell.angle_gamma   90.00
#
_symmetry.space_group_name_H-M   'P 1'
#
loop_
_entity.id
_entity.type
_entity.pdbx_description
1 polymer ?
#
loop_
_entity_poly.entity_id
_entity_poly.type
_entity_poly.pdbx_seq_one_letter_code
_entity_poly.pdbx_strand_id
1 'polypeptide(L)'
;MVGVGIAIATAGIIVGAVGSTGLSTNLIIVIETIAKDNVIILILLTIILCLLLGMGLPTTANYVVVASLMATVLVDVGNASGFIFPLIAVHLFVFYFGLMADVTPPVGLASYAAAAISGGDPLKTGLQAIWYSLRTGILPIVFLFNHELLLIGIENIWQALLVIITSLIGILVFTAATQRWFINRLRWYEIIAFLIISLSFLAPDFVMSKFYPKYNEQKLSSSAIQELTFDPSKEVHIKVTRFTEYGERYKLFVIEKGSFKKNYNLEEFGLTLIDVDNQVRIDKLDWKGEAKKSGLQIGDVISNFKI
;
A
#
# COMPACT_ATOMS: atom_id res chain seq x y z
N MET A 1 -15.22 24.63 -17.10
CA MET A 1 -13.73 24.78 -17.20
C MET A 1 -13.17 25.73 -16.15
N VAL A 2 -13.68 26.96 -15.98
CA VAL A 2 -13.17 27.95 -15.00
C VAL A 2 -13.22 27.43 -13.56
N GLY A 3 -14.32 26.82 -13.12
CA GLY A 3 -14.44 26.30 -11.75
C GLY A 3 -13.43 25.20 -11.42
N VAL A 4 -13.15 24.30 -12.36
CA VAL A 4 -12.13 23.24 -12.19
C VAL A 4 -10.74 23.85 -12.12
N GLY A 5 -10.43 24.85 -12.95
CA GLY A 5 -9.14 25.56 -12.92
C GLY A 5 -8.90 26.27 -11.58
N ILE A 6 -9.92 26.95 -11.04
CA ILE A 6 -9.84 27.61 -9.72
C ILE A 6 -9.64 26.56 -8.62
N ALA A 7 -10.36 25.43 -8.64
CA ALA A 7 -10.21 24.37 -7.65
C ALA A 7 -8.78 23.79 -7.65
N ILE A 8 -8.22 23.53 -8.83
CA ILE A 8 -6.85 23.01 -8.97
C ILE A 8 -5.83 24.06 -8.49
N ALA A 9 -5.99 25.32 -8.86
CA ALA A 9 -5.11 26.40 -8.42
C ALA A 9 -5.15 26.57 -6.88
N THR A 10 -6.33 26.55 -6.28
CA THR A 10 -6.50 26.61 -4.82
C THR A 10 -5.87 25.42 -4.12
N ALA A 11 -6.07 24.19 -4.65
CA ALA A 11 -5.40 22.99 -4.15
C ALA A 11 -3.88 23.12 -4.24
N GLY A 12 -3.35 23.66 -5.34
CA GLY A 12 -1.91 23.95 -5.51
C GLY A 12 -1.36 24.93 -4.46
N ILE A 13 -2.11 25.96 -4.08
CA ILE A 13 -1.74 26.90 -3.01
C ILE A 13 -1.69 26.15 -1.66
N ILE A 14 -2.67 25.32 -1.35
CA ILE A 14 -2.69 24.52 -0.12
C ILE A 14 -1.49 23.59 -0.06
N VAL A 15 -1.20 22.84 -1.14
CA VAL A 15 -0.03 21.95 -1.22
C VAL A 15 1.27 22.74 -1.05
N GLY A 16 1.39 23.92 -1.71
CA GLY A 16 2.55 24.80 -1.56
C GLY A 16 2.71 25.32 -0.12
N ALA A 17 1.62 25.74 0.52
CA ALA A 17 1.64 26.18 1.91
C ALA A 17 2.03 25.05 2.87
N VAL A 18 1.46 23.84 2.70
CA VAL A 18 1.80 22.66 3.48
C VAL A 18 3.27 22.29 3.32
N GLY A 19 3.80 22.33 2.09
CA GLY A 19 5.22 22.07 1.82
C GLY A 19 6.16 23.11 2.44
N SER A 20 5.83 24.41 2.31
CA SER A 20 6.67 25.50 2.83
C SER A 20 6.63 25.65 4.36
N THR A 21 5.55 25.25 5.01
CA THR A 21 5.41 25.34 6.48
C THR A 21 6.02 24.14 7.22
N GLY A 22 6.48 23.11 6.51
CA GLY A 22 6.94 21.86 7.12
C GLY A 22 5.83 21.05 7.81
N LEU A 23 4.56 21.41 7.56
CA LEU A 23 3.40 20.69 8.15
C LEU A 23 3.41 19.21 7.77
N SER A 24 3.80 18.90 6.54
CA SER A 24 3.97 17.51 6.08
C SER A 24 4.95 16.75 6.96
N THR A 25 6.12 17.35 7.25
CA THR A 25 7.16 16.72 8.08
C THR A 25 6.67 16.50 9.52
N ASN A 26 5.98 17.50 10.09
CA ASN A 26 5.42 17.36 11.44
C ASN A 26 4.32 16.31 11.51
N LEU A 27 3.44 16.23 10.51
CA LEU A 27 2.42 15.19 10.41
C LEU A 27 3.04 13.79 10.27
N ILE A 28 4.10 13.66 9.46
CA ILE A 28 4.86 12.41 9.34
C ILE A 28 5.36 11.97 10.73
N ILE A 29 6.02 12.84 11.47
CA ILE A 29 6.55 12.55 12.81
C ILE A 29 5.42 12.11 13.77
N VAL A 30 4.30 12.83 13.77
CA VAL A 30 3.14 12.49 14.61
C VAL A 30 2.56 11.12 14.24
N ILE A 31 2.37 10.86 12.95
CA ILE A 31 1.80 9.60 12.45
C ILE A 31 2.77 8.44 12.70
N GLU A 32 4.07 8.60 12.44
CA GLU A 32 5.10 7.59 12.74
C GLU A 32 5.13 7.30 14.26
N THR A 33 5.04 8.33 15.09
CA THR A 33 5.01 8.18 16.54
C THR A 33 3.77 7.41 17.02
N ILE A 34 2.61 7.67 16.43
CA ILE A 34 1.35 6.98 16.76
C ILE A 34 1.32 5.58 16.18
N ALA A 35 1.72 5.43 14.93
CA ALA A 35 1.70 4.15 14.22
C ALA A 35 2.76 3.18 14.75
N LYS A 36 3.90 3.67 15.29
CA LYS A 36 5.00 2.84 15.80
C LYS A 36 5.38 1.70 14.86
N ASP A 37 5.56 2.02 13.58
CA ASP A 37 5.83 1.06 12.50
C ASP A 37 4.70 0.05 12.22
N ASN A 38 3.52 0.25 12.80
CA ASN A 38 2.37 -0.61 12.55
C ASN A 38 1.60 -0.12 11.32
N VAL A 39 1.76 -0.83 10.21
CA VAL A 39 1.10 -0.54 8.92
C VAL A 39 -0.42 -0.47 9.04
N ILE A 40 -1.02 -1.32 9.87
CA ILE A 40 -2.49 -1.36 10.01
C ILE A 40 -2.98 -0.06 10.66
N ILE A 41 -2.28 0.41 11.70
CA ILE A 41 -2.61 1.68 12.36
C ILE A 41 -2.43 2.84 11.38
N LEU A 42 -1.37 2.84 10.60
CA LEU A 42 -1.10 3.87 9.60
C LEU A 42 -2.21 3.91 8.54
N ILE A 43 -2.61 2.76 8.00
CA ILE A 43 -3.71 2.65 7.03
C ILE A 43 -5.01 3.23 7.64
N LEU A 44 -5.35 2.85 8.86
CA LEU A 44 -6.55 3.35 9.56
C LEU A 44 -6.49 4.86 9.77
N LEU A 45 -5.35 5.39 10.21
CA LEU A 45 -5.17 6.85 10.37
C LEU A 45 -5.31 7.59 9.05
N THR A 46 -4.77 7.03 7.96
CA THR A 46 -4.93 7.63 6.62
C THR A 46 -6.38 7.60 6.15
N ILE A 47 -7.11 6.52 6.39
CA ILE A 47 -8.55 6.43 6.10
C ILE A 47 -9.31 7.53 6.85
N ILE A 48 -9.08 7.64 8.15
CA ILE A 48 -9.71 8.68 8.98
C ILE A 48 -9.38 10.07 8.44
N LEU A 49 -8.12 10.33 8.10
CA LEU A 49 -7.68 11.61 7.54
C LEU A 49 -8.38 11.92 6.21
N CYS A 50 -8.45 10.95 5.29
CA CYS A 50 -9.17 11.09 4.01
C CYS A 50 -10.65 11.45 4.23
N LEU A 51 -11.31 10.74 5.15
CA LEU A 51 -12.73 10.98 5.45
C LEU A 51 -12.95 12.34 6.12
N LEU A 52 -12.10 12.73 7.09
CA LEU A 52 -12.22 14.01 7.79
C LEU A 52 -11.98 15.20 6.86
N LEU A 53 -10.91 15.17 6.06
CA LEU A 53 -10.62 16.24 5.12
C LEU A 53 -11.64 16.30 3.98
N GLY A 54 -12.13 15.13 3.54
CA GLY A 54 -13.16 15.04 2.49
C GLY A 54 -14.52 15.58 2.90
N MET A 55 -14.79 15.72 4.19
CA MET A 55 -16.03 16.37 4.65
C MET A 55 -16.10 17.87 4.32
N GLY A 56 -14.97 18.52 4.11
CA GLY A 56 -14.91 19.96 3.88
C GLY A 56 -14.31 20.36 2.53
N LEU A 57 -13.71 19.43 1.80
CA LEU A 57 -13.01 19.70 0.55
C LEU A 57 -13.67 18.96 -0.62
N PRO A 58 -13.67 19.53 -1.84
CA PRO A 58 -13.99 18.78 -3.05
C PRO A 58 -13.06 17.55 -3.19
N THR A 59 -13.56 16.46 -3.76
CA THR A 59 -12.85 15.17 -3.88
C THR A 59 -11.45 15.30 -4.48
N THR A 60 -11.28 16.08 -5.53
CA THR A 60 -9.98 16.35 -6.16
C THR A 60 -9.00 17.06 -5.22
N ALA A 61 -9.48 18.07 -4.50
CA ALA A 61 -8.65 18.81 -3.55
C ALA A 61 -8.26 17.92 -2.35
N ASN A 62 -9.21 17.15 -1.82
CA ASN A 62 -8.95 16.17 -0.76
C ASN A 62 -7.87 15.16 -1.18
N TYR A 63 -8.02 14.56 -2.37
CA TYR A 63 -7.02 13.64 -2.90
C TYR A 63 -5.61 14.29 -2.99
N VAL A 64 -5.50 15.47 -3.58
CA VAL A 64 -4.20 16.14 -3.75
C VAL A 64 -3.55 16.43 -2.41
N VAL A 65 -4.31 16.96 -1.44
CA VAL A 65 -3.79 17.26 -0.10
C VAL A 65 -3.35 16.00 0.62
N VAL A 66 -4.22 15.00 0.71
CA VAL A 66 -3.88 13.79 1.47
C VAL A 66 -2.77 12.99 0.78
N ALA A 67 -2.78 12.88 -0.55
CA ALA A 67 -1.73 12.18 -1.28
C ALA A 67 -0.37 12.85 -1.08
N SER A 68 -0.30 14.19 -1.09
CA SER A 68 0.96 14.91 -0.88
C SER A 68 1.52 14.74 0.54
N LEU A 69 0.65 14.48 1.52
CA LEU A 69 1.04 14.28 2.92
C LEU A 69 1.39 12.80 3.22
N MET A 70 0.54 11.90 2.75
CA MET A 70 0.54 10.51 3.23
C MET A 70 1.15 9.50 2.26
N ALA A 71 1.31 9.84 0.96
CA ALA A 71 1.75 8.83 0.00
C ALA A 71 3.17 8.32 0.28
N THR A 72 4.11 9.23 0.57
CA THR A 72 5.49 8.85 0.94
C THR A 72 5.55 8.11 2.27
N VAL A 73 4.76 8.54 3.25
CA VAL A 73 4.70 7.92 4.59
C VAL A 73 4.20 6.48 4.48
N LEU A 74 3.12 6.24 3.72
CA LEU A 74 2.59 4.88 3.51
C LEU A 74 3.62 3.97 2.84
N VAL A 75 4.35 4.46 1.84
CA VAL A 75 5.40 3.69 1.17
C VAL A 75 6.56 3.40 2.14
N ASP A 76 7.04 4.41 2.88
CA ASP A 76 8.19 4.26 3.77
C ASP A 76 7.88 3.33 4.96
N VAL A 77 6.73 3.50 5.62
CA VAL A 77 6.32 2.62 6.72
C VAL A 77 5.93 1.23 6.21
N GLY A 78 5.33 1.13 5.02
CA GLY A 78 5.10 -0.15 4.36
C GLY A 78 6.41 -0.92 4.17
N ASN A 79 7.42 -0.26 3.60
CA ASN A 79 8.76 -0.83 3.41
C ASN A 79 9.41 -1.23 4.74
N ALA A 80 9.29 -0.39 5.77
CA ALA A 80 9.78 -0.68 7.12
C ALA A 80 9.16 -1.95 7.70
N SER A 81 7.87 -2.16 7.45
CA SER A 81 7.13 -3.34 7.90
C SER A 81 7.29 -4.55 6.99
N GLY A 82 8.04 -4.44 5.91
CA GLY A 82 8.30 -5.53 4.96
C GLY A 82 7.22 -5.73 3.90
N PHE A 83 6.35 -4.73 3.69
CA PHE A 83 5.38 -4.69 2.59
C PHE A 83 5.87 -3.73 1.51
N ILE A 84 5.70 -4.12 0.24
CA ILE A 84 5.97 -3.24 -0.90
C ILE A 84 4.65 -2.64 -1.32
N PHE A 85 4.49 -1.33 -1.07
CA PHE A 85 3.32 -0.60 -1.54
C PHE A 85 3.68 0.17 -2.82
N PRO A 86 3.20 -0.27 -4.00
CA PRO A 86 3.37 0.50 -5.21
C PRO A 86 2.77 1.88 -5.07
N LEU A 87 3.48 2.92 -5.50
CA LEU A 87 3.02 4.30 -5.37
C LEU A 87 1.63 4.51 -5.99
N ILE A 88 1.34 3.86 -7.12
CA ILE A 88 0.03 3.92 -7.76
C ILE A 88 -1.08 3.33 -6.87
N ALA A 89 -0.80 2.23 -6.15
CA ALA A 89 -1.75 1.63 -5.22
C ALA A 89 -2.07 2.58 -4.05
N VAL A 90 -1.04 3.26 -3.53
CA VAL A 90 -1.20 4.27 -2.46
C VAL A 90 -2.03 5.46 -2.94
N HIS A 91 -1.76 5.97 -4.15
CA HIS A 91 -2.55 7.05 -4.73
C HIS A 91 -4.01 6.64 -4.95
N LEU A 92 -4.26 5.45 -5.46
CA LEU A 92 -5.61 4.91 -5.60
C LEU A 92 -6.29 4.74 -4.24
N PHE A 93 -5.56 4.25 -3.23
CA PHE A 93 -6.08 4.12 -1.87
C PHE A 93 -6.58 5.47 -1.32
N VAL A 94 -5.77 6.51 -1.39
CA VAL A 94 -6.14 7.85 -0.94
C VAL A 94 -7.33 8.41 -1.74
N PHE A 95 -7.32 8.20 -3.07
CA PHE A 95 -8.37 8.66 -3.96
C PHE A 95 -9.73 8.04 -3.64
N TYR A 96 -9.78 6.71 -3.47
CA TYR A 96 -11.02 5.99 -3.16
C TYR A 96 -11.61 6.41 -1.81
N PHE A 97 -10.79 6.56 -0.76
CA PHE A 97 -11.29 7.03 0.52
C PHE A 97 -11.68 8.51 0.49
N GLY A 98 -11.01 9.31 -0.33
CA GLY A 98 -11.44 10.69 -0.62
C GLY A 98 -12.83 10.76 -1.25
N LEU A 99 -13.14 9.88 -2.21
CA LEU A 99 -14.47 9.76 -2.82
C LEU A 99 -15.53 9.28 -1.83
N MET A 100 -15.18 8.38 -0.92
CA MET A 100 -16.14 7.86 0.07
C MET A 100 -16.63 8.93 1.04
N ALA A 101 -15.88 10.00 1.26
CA ALA A 101 -16.29 11.09 2.12
C ALA A 101 -17.59 11.77 1.64
N ASP A 102 -17.84 11.83 0.32
CA ASP A 102 -19.05 12.42 -0.25
C ASP A 102 -20.33 11.65 0.05
N VAL A 103 -20.23 10.37 0.36
CA VAL A 103 -21.39 9.52 0.68
C VAL A 103 -21.51 9.25 2.18
N THR A 104 -20.47 9.58 2.95
CA THR A 104 -20.35 9.23 4.38
C THR A 104 -20.92 10.34 5.27
N PRO A 105 -21.86 10.05 6.19
CA PRO A 105 -22.29 11.02 7.19
C PRO A 105 -21.10 11.47 8.09
N PRO A 106 -21.11 12.69 8.63
CA PRO A 106 -22.26 13.59 8.75
C PRO A 106 -22.49 14.51 7.54
N VAL A 107 -21.51 14.69 6.66
CA VAL A 107 -21.63 15.66 5.54
C VAL A 107 -22.30 15.03 4.32
N GLY A 108 -21.82 13.90 3.82
CA GLY A 108 -22.43 13.03 2.82
C GLY A 108 -23.26 13.75 1.72
N LEU A 109 -22.67 14.71 1.00
CA LEU A 109 -23.42 15.58 0.07
C LEU A 109 -24.25 14.80 -0.95
N ALA A 110 -23.70 13.70 -1.47
CA ALA A 110 -24.42 12.83 -2.40
C ALA A 110 -25.62 12.13 -1.75
N SER A 111 -25.48 11.70 -0.49
CA SER A 111 -26.55 11.07 0.27
C SER A 111 -27.67 12.06 0.61
N TYR A 112 -27.33 13.30 0.94
CA TYR A 112 -28.33 14.37 1.16
C TYR A 112 -29.07 14.73 -0.12
N ALA A 113 -28.37 14.82 -1.25
CA ALA A 113 -29.01 15.07 -2.54
C ALA A 113 -29.96 13.92 -2.94
N ALA A 114 -29.55 12.67 -2.75
CA ALA A 114 -30.41 11.51 -2.98
C ALA A 114 -31.62 11.49 -2.08
N ALA A 115 -31.49 11.83 -0.80
CA ALA A 115 -32.58 11.93 0.15
C ALA A 115 -33.59 13.05 -0.24
N ALA A 116 -33.08 14.20 -0.71
CA ALA A 116 -33.92 15.29 -1.18
C ALA A 116 -34.78 14.89 -2.41
N ILE A 117 -34.24 14.06 -3.31
CA ILE A 117 -34.98 13.55 -4.48
C ILE A 117 -35.99 12.48 -4.06
N SER A 118 -35.59 11.56 -3.18
CA SER A 118 -36.46 10.44 -2.75
C SER A 118 -37.50 10.82 -1.70
N GLY A 119 -37.35 11.99 -1.06
CA GLY A 119 -38.17 12.39 0.11
C GLY A 119 -37.81 11.61 1.38
N GLY A 120 -36.67 10.88 1.40
CA GLY A 120 -36.23 10.09 2.53
C GLY A 120 -35.46 10.88 3.59
N ASP A 121 -35.19 10.21 4.73
CA ASP A 121 -34.31 10.76 5.78
C ASP A 121 -32.84 10.78 5.33
N PRO A 122 -32.16 11.94 5.34
CA PRO A 122 -30.77 12.06 4.87
C PRO A 122 -29.80 11.19 5.62
N LEU A 123 -29.91 11.09 6.96
CA LEU A 123 -28.97 10.28 7.76
C LEU A 123 -29.16 8.79 7.49
N LYS A 124 -30.42 8.32 7.39
CA LYS A 124 -30.70 6.92 7.05
C LYS A 124 -30.22 6.60 5.63
N THR A 125 -30.40 7.51 4.69
CA THR A 125 -29.90 7.39 3.32
C THR A 125 -28.37 7.30 3.33
N GLY A 126 -27.68 8.14 4.10
CA GLY A 126 -26.24 8.11 4.25
C GLY A 126 -25.71 6.81 4.88
N LEU A 127 -26.36 6.32 5.94
CA LEU A 127 -26.01 5.03 6.55
C LEU A 127 -26.18 3.87 5.55
N GLN A 128 -27.27 3.89 4.78
CA GLN A 128 -27.48 2.89 3.72
C GLN A 128 -26.42 3.00 2.62
N ALA A 129 -26.01 4.21 2.26
CA ALA A 129 -24.96 4.45 1.27
C ALA A 129 -23.61 3.89 1.72
N ILE A 130 -23.25 4.00 3.02
CA ILE A 130 -22.04 3.37 3.57
C ILE A 130 -22.09 1.85 3.36
N TRP A 131 -23.21 1.20 3.69
CA TRP A 131 -23.35 -0.25 3.49
C TRP A 131 -23.15 -0.66 2.03
N TYR A 132 -23.68 0.10 1.10
CA TYR A 132 -23.47 -0.16 -0.33
C TYR A 132 -22.05 0.15 -0.78
N SER A 133 -21.37 1.09 -0.12
CA SER A 133 -19.99 1.49 -0.45
C SER A 133 -18.91 0.63 0.21
N LEU A 134 -19.26 -0.33 1.08
CA LEU A 134 -18.27 -1.17 1.76
C LEU A 134 -17.32 -1.87 0.79
N ARG A 135 -17.81 -2.34 -0.37
CA ARG A 135 -16.96 -2.94 -1.42
C ARG A 135 -15.96 -1.93 -2.00
N THR A 136 -16.39 -0.67 -2.13
CA THR A 136 -15.51 0.42 -2.59
C THR A 136 -14.42 0.73 -1.57
N GLY A 137 -14.71 0.56 -0.28
CA GLY A 137 -13.73 0.73 0.80
C GLY A 137 -12.73 -0.42 0.94
N ILE A 138 -13.15 -1.67 0.68
CA ILE A 138 -12.24 -2.82 0.79
C ILE A 138 -11.22 -2.88 -0.35
N LEU A 139 -11.62 -2.52 -1.57
CA LEU A 139 -10.77 -2.60 -2.76
C LEU A 139 -9.44 -1.84 -2.63
N PRO A 140 -9.43 -0.55 -2.22
CA PRO A 140 -8.19 0.19 -2.08
C PRO A 140 -7.26 -0.38 -1.01
N ILE A 141 -7.81 -0.98 0.06
CA ILE A 141 -7.00 -1.70 1.04
C ILE A 141 -6.36 -2.92 0.38
N VAL A 142 -7.14 -3.68 -0.40
CA VAL A 142 -6.61 -4.86 -1.09
C VAL A 142 -5.54 -4.49 -2.11
N PHE A 143 -5.65 -3.35 -2.82
CA PHE A 143 -4.62 -2.87 -3.76
C PHE A 143 -3.25 -2.66 -3.10
N LEU A 144 -3.22 -2.26 -1.82
CA LEU A 144 -1.97 -2.10 -1.10
C LEU A 144 -1.24 -3.43 -0.88
N PHE A 145 -2.00 -4.51 -0.62
CA PHE A 145 -1.44 -5.82 -0.30
C PHE A 145 -1.37 -6.77 -1.49
N ASN A 146 -2.20 -6.56 -2.51
CA ASN A 146 -2.24 -7.35 -3.73
C ASN A 146 -2.24 -6.44 -4.96
N HIS A 147 -1.04 -6.05 -5.37
CA HIS A 147 -0.85 -5.15 -6.51
C HIS A 147 -1.08 -5.82 -7.87
N GLU A 148 -1.18 -7.15 -7.94
CA GLU A 148 -1.59 -7.86 -9.16
C GLU A 148 -3.00 -7.45 -9.62
N LEU A 149 -3.88 -7.04 -8.69
CA LEU A 149 -5.19 -6.45 -9.02
C LEU A 149 -5.11 -5.17 -9.86
N LEU A 150 -3.98 -4.47 -9.80
CA LEU A 150 -3.67 -3.31 -10.63
C LEU A 150 -2.89 -3.69 -11.90
N LEU A 151 -2.79 -5.00 -12.18
CA LEU A 151 -2.02 -5.57 -13.29
C LEU A 151 -0.52 -5.24 -13.22
N ILE A 152 0.00 -4.97 -12.03
CA ILE A 152 1.42 -4.73 -11.79
C ILE A 152 2.12 -6.07 -11.58
N GLY A 153 3.25 -6.29 -12.27
CA GLY A 153 4.03 -7.53 -12.15
C GLY A 153 3.45 -8.72 -12.94
N ILE A 154 2.53 -8.48 -13.88
CA ILE A 154 1.94 -9.52 -14.71
C ILE A 154 2.80 -9.73 -15.96
N GLU A 155 3.27 -10.96 -16.15
CA GLU A 155 4.13 -11.33 -17.29
C GLU A 155 3.35 -11.84 -18.50
N ASN A 156 2.18 -12.45 -18.27
CA ASN A 156 1.41 -13.15 -19.32
C ASN A 156 -0.07 -12.74 -19.34
N ILE A 157 -0.64 -12.72 -20.55
CA ILE A 157 -2.07 -12.43 -20.73
C ILE A 157 -2.99 -13.42 -19.99
N TRP A 158 -2.59 -14.69 -19.89
CA TRP A 158 -3.33 -15.71 -19.15
C TRP A 158 -3.36 -15.43 -17.64
N GLN A 159 -2.25 -14.93 -17.06
CA GLN A 159 -2.20 -14.49 -15.67
C GLN A 159 -3.10 -13.28 -15.45
N ALA A 160 -3.07 -12.29 -16.36
CA ALA A 160 -3.97 -11.13 -16.31
C ALA A 160 -5.44 -11.56 -16.29
N LEU A 161 -5.80 -12.48 -17.19
CA LEU A 161 -7.17 -12.97 -17.32
C LEU A 161 -7.62 -13.75 -16.07
N LEU A 162 -6.72 -14.53 -15.47
CA LEU A 162 -6.97 -15.25 -14.23
C LEU A 162 -7.19 -14.27 -13.08
N VAL A 163 -6.33 -13.25 -12.93
CA VAL A 163 -6.47 -12.20 -11.89
C VAL A 163 -7.79 -11.46 -12.06
N ILE A 164 -8.18 -11.09 -13.27
CA ILE A 164 -9.45 -10.40 -13.53
C ILE A 164 -10.64 -11.30 -13.13
N ILE A 165 -10.64 -12.56 -13.51
CA ILE A 165 -11.75 -13.50 -13.21
C ILE A 165 -11.84 -13.74 -11.70
N THR A 166 -10.73 -14.03 -11.04
CA THR A 166 -10.70 -14.28 -9.58
C THR A 166 -11.13 -13.06 -8.80
N SER A 167 -10.68 -11.88 -9.20
CA SER A 167 -11.07 -10.60 -8.58
C SER A 167 -12.56 -10.32 -8.73
N LEU A 168 -13.11 -10.58 -9.91
CA LEU A 168 -14.53 -10.39 -10.19
C LEU A 168 -15.39 -11.34 -9.35
N ILE A 169 -14.99 -12.59 -9.21
CA ILE A 169 -15.63 -13.56 -8.31
C ILE A 169 -15.51 -13.08 -6.86
N GLY A 170 -14.31 -12.65 -6.43
CA GLY A 170 -14.06 -12.16 -5.09
C GLY A 170 -14.98 -10.98 -4.71
N ILE A 171 -15.13 -10.00 -5.61
CA ILE A 171 -16.01 -8.84 -5.39
C ILE A 171 -17.47 -9.24 -5.34
N LEU A 172 -17.92 -10.15 -6.20
CA LEU A 172 -19.30 -10.65 -6.19
C LEU A 172 -19.63 -11.37 -4.88
N VAL A 173 -18.73 -12.23 -4.43
CA VAL A 173 -18.88 -12.95 -3.14
C VAL A 173 -18.87 -11.97 -1.97
N PHE A 174 -17.97 -10.95 -1.99
CA PHE A 174 -17.95 -9.88 -0.99
C PHE A 174 -19.27 -9.10 -0.94
N THR A 175 -19.79 -8.77 -2.11
CA THR A 175 -21.06 -8.03 -2.22
C THR A 175 -22.21 -8.86 -1.67
N ALA A 176 -22.27 -10.17 -1.97
CA ALA A 176 -23.29 -11.07 -1.43
C ALA A 176 -23.22 -11.14 0.11
N ALA A 177 -22.00 -11.21 0.68
CA ALA A 177 -21.80 -11.22 2.12
C ALA A 177 -22.28 -9.92 2.79
N THR A 178 -21.89 -8.76 2.25
CA THR A 178 -22.23 -7.44 2.81
C THR A 178 -23.72 -7.10 2.67
N GLN A 179 -24.35 -7.53 1.57
CA GLN A 179 -25.80 -7.37 1.38
C GLN A 179 -26.62 -8.46 2.09
N ARG A 180 -25.98 -9.45 2.70
CA ARG A 180 -26.60 -10.58 3.40
C ARG A 180 -27.56 -11.36 2.50
N TRP A 181 -27.27 -11.43 1.21
CA TRP A 181 -28.13 -12.07 0.23
C TRP A 181 -27.33 -12.72 -0.90
N PHE A 182 -27.60 -14.00 -1.12
CA PHE A 182 -27.13 -14.77 -2.28
C PHE A 182 -28.18 -15.84 -2.57
N ILE A 183 -28.96 -15.67 -3.62
CA ILE A 183 -30.15 -16.48 -3.95
C ILE A 183 -31.21 -16.42 -2.83
N ASN A 184 -30.79 -16.62 -1.56
CA ASN A 184 -31.58 -16.50 -0.36
C ASN A 184 -30.88 -15.59 0.68
N ARG A 185 -31.59 -15.25 1.78
CA ARG A 185 -30.97 -14.49 2.89
C ARG A 185 -29.89 -15.35 3.56
N LEU A 186 -28.68 -14.82 3.63
CA LEU A 186 -27.54 -15.47 4.26
C LEU A 186 -27.69 -15.47 5.79
N ARG A 187 -27.38 -16.59 6.42
CA ARG A 187 -27.23 -16.72 7.85
C ARG A 187 -25.90 -16.13 8.30
N TRP A 188 -25.74 -15.77 9.57
CA TRP A 188 -24.55 -15.08 10.09
C TRP A 188 -23.24 -15.86 9.82
N TYR A 189 -23.24 -17.19 9.94
CA TYR A 189 -22.07 -18.02 9.67
C TYR A 189 -21.73 -18.12 8.15
N GLU A 190 -22.75 -18.07 7.31
CA GLU A 190 -22.59 -18.02 5.85
C GLU A 190 -21.94 -16.70 5.44
N ILE A 191 -22.31 -15.57 6.08
CA ILE A 191 -21.68 -14.27 5.84
C ILE A 191 -20.18 -14.34 6.14
N ILE A 192 -19.80 -14.93 7.28
CA ILE A 192 -18.39 -15.09 7.66
C ILE A 192 -17.65 -15.96 6.63
N ALA A 193 -18.25 -17.09 6.23
CA ALA A 193 -17.67 -17.98 5.23
C ALA A 193 -17.46 -17.23 3.88
N PHE A 194 -18.46 -16.48 3.42
CA PHE A 194 -18.36 -15.68 2.20
C PHE A 194 -17.29 -14.59 2.29
N LEU A 195 -17.13 -13.92 3.45
CA LEU A 195 -16.07 -12.94 3.66
C LEU A 195 -14.69 -13.58 3.58
N ILE A 196 -14.48 -14.75 4.19
CA ILE A 196 -13.22 -15.48 4.11
C ILE A 196 -12.93 -15.92 2.67
N ILE A 197 -13.91 -16.46 1.97
CA ILE A 197 -13.79 -16.85 0.56
C ILE A 197 -13.45 -15.64 -0.31
N SER A 198 -14.18 -14.54 -0.14
CA SER A 198 -13.89 -13.30 -0.87
C SER A 198 -12.47 -12.81 -0.65
N LEU A 199 -12.01 -12.77 0.63
CA LEU A 199 -10.66 -12.35 0.95
C LEU A 199 -9.60 -13.27 0.33
N SER A 200 -9.87 -14.58 0.28
CA SER A 200 -8.98 -15.55 -0.36
C SER A 200 -8.86 -15.33 -1.88
N PHE A 201 -9.90 -14.83 -2.54
CA PHE A 201 -9.86 -14.48 -3.96
C PHE A 201 -9.24 -13.11 -4.22
N LEU A 202 -9.50 -12.11 -3.36
CA LEU A 202 -9.01 -10.74 -3.55
C LEU A 202 -7.57 -10.57 -3.08
N ALA A 203 -7.16 -11.26 -2.02
CA ALA A 203 -5.81 -11.21 -1.46
C ALA A 203 -5.29 -12.63 -1.18
N PRO A 204 -5.03 -13.43 -2.23
CA PRO A 204 -4.58 -14.81 -2.07
C PRO A 204 -3.28 -14.89 -1.28
N ASP A 205 -2.37 -13.97 -1.47
CA ASP A 205 -1.09 -13.91 -0.78
C ASP A 205 -1.24 -13.73 0.73
N PHE A 206 -2.20 -12.92 1.18
CA PHE A 206 -2.46 -12.70 2.60
C PHE A 206 -2.94 -13.97 3.30
N VAL A 207 -3.77 -14.78 2.62
CA VAL A 207 -4.30 -16.03 3.15
C VAL A 207 -3.27 -17.16 3.01
N MET A 208 -2.62 -17.26 1.85
CA MET A 208 -1.70 -18.36 1.52
C MET A 208 -0.34 -18.20 2.17
N SER A 209 0.15 -16.99 2.42
CA SER A 209 1.47 -16.75 3.04
C SER A 209 1.60 -17.40 4.43
N LYS A 210 0.48 -17.60 5.11
CA LYS A 210 0.45 -18.29 6.41
C LYS A 210 0.66 -19.80 6.29
N PHE A 211 0.27 -20.39 5.16
CA PHE A 211 0.38 -21.84 4.90
C PHE A 211 1.59 -22.16 4.02
N TYR A 212 1.91 -21.29 3.08
CA TYR A 212 3.04 -21.40 2.15
C TYR A 212 3.76 -20.06 2.10
N PRO A 213 4.76 -19.82 2.98
CA PRO A 213 5.55 -18.60 2.93
C PRO A 213 6.26 -18.53 1.58
N LYS A 214 5.99 -17.48 0.81
CA LYS A 214 6.63 -17.22 -0.50
C LYS A 214 8.14 -17.00 -0.38
N TYR A 215 8.60 -16.59 0.79
CA TYR A 215 10.00 -16.21 1.04
C TYR A 215 10.54 -16.92 2.27
N ASN A 216 11.75 -17.45 2.16
CA ASN A 216 12.52 -17.90 3.31
C ASN A 216 13.24 -16.70 3.92
N GLU A 217 12.86 -16.31 5.12
CA GLU A 217 13.59 -15.28 5.86
C GLU A 217 14.87 -15.89 6.45
N GLN A 218 16.01 -15.50 5.92
CA GLN A 218 17.30 -15.85 6.50
C GLN A 218 17.82 -14.67 7.32
N LYS A 219 17.95 -14.87 8.64
CA LYS A 219 18.73 -13.97 9.50
C LYS A 219 20.21 -14.22 9.20
N LEU A 220 20.88 -13.17 8.81
CA LEU A 220 22.22 -13.22 8.26
C LEU A 220 23.30 -13.10 9.34
N SER A 221 24.20 -14.08 9.33
CA SER A 221 25.57 -13.91 9.81
C SER A 221 26.43 -13.49 8.62
N SER A 222 27.40 -12.61 8.81
CA SER A 222 28.28 -12.08 7.76
C SER A 222 28.95 -13.14 6.90
N SER A 223 29.32 -14.26 7.48
CA SER A 223 29.90 -15.41 6.79
C SER A 223 28.92 -16.15 5.87
N ALA A 224 27.65 -16.21 6.25
CA ALA A 224 26.62 -16.86 5.45
C ALA A 224 26.20 -16.02 4.23
N ILE A 225 26.41 -14.70 4.28
CA ILE A 225 26.00 -13.77 3.22
C ILE A 225 26.94 -13.88 2.00
N GLN A 226 28.23 -14.04 2.22
CA GLN A 226 29.22 -14.11 1.14
C GLN A 226 29.07 -15.37 0.27
N GLU A 227 28.53 -16.45 0.85
CA GLU A 227 28.30 -17.72 0.15
C GLU A 227 26.90 -17.83 -0.50
N LEU A 228 26.04 -16.83 -0.32
CA LEU A 228 24.70 -16.85 -0.91
C LEU A 228 24.77 -16.71 -2.42
N THR A 229 24.31 -17.74 -3.10
CA THR A 229 24.03 -17.71 -4.53
C THR A 229 22.55 -17.49 -4.76
N PHE A 230 22.22 -16.46 -5.54
CA PHE A 230 20.86 -16.09 -5.86
C PHE A 230 20.44 -16.70 -7.21
N ASP A 231 19.24 -17.27 -7.22
CA ASP A 231 18.64 -17.82 -8.45
C ASP A 231 17.96 -16.66 -9.22
N PRO A 232 18.35 -16.41 -10.49
CA PRO A 232 17.75 -15.34 -11.29
C PRO A 232 16.27 -15.51 -11.59
N SER A 233 15.69 -16.69 -11.36
CA SER A 233 14.26 -16.95 -11.50
C SER A 233 13.43 -16.47 -10.32
N LYS A 234 14.07 -16.07 -9.22
CA LYS A 234 13.42 -15.58 -8.00
C LYS A 234 13.64 -14.09 -7.79
N GLU A 235 12.70 -13.46 -7.12
CA GLU A 235 12.87 -12.10 -6.63
C GLU A 235 13.62 -12.11 -5.30
N VAL A 236 14.56 -11.18 -5.14
CA VAL A 236 15.31 -11.01 -3.89
C VAL A 236 14.95 -9.68 -3.27
N HIS A 237 14.44 -9.71 -2.05
CA HIS A 237 14.09 -8.53 -1.28
C HIS A 237 15.16 -8.27 -0.22
N ILE A 238 15.78 -7.10 -0.28
CA ILE A 238 16.82 -6.67 0.66
C ILE A 238 16.26 -5.56 1.53
N LYS A 239 16.09 -5.83 2.82
CA LYS A 239 15.69 -4.81 3.78
C LYS A 239 16.93 -4.17 4.39
N VAL A 240 17.04 -2.85 4.25
CA VAL A 240 18.17 -2.09 4.80
C VAL A 240 17.68 -1.01 5.77
N THR A 241 18.51 -0.74 6.78
CA THR A 241 18.36 0.40 7.67
C THR A 241 19.38 1.46 7.25
N ARG A 242 18.91 2.65 6.91
CA ARG A 242 19.73 3.80 6.54
C ARG A 242 19.72 4.82 7.65
N PHE A 243 20.89 5.17 8.16
CA PHE A 243 21.04 6.23 9.15
C PHE A 243 21.08 7.58 8.43
N THR A 244 20.16 8.46 8.79
CA THR A 244 20.09 9.84 8.26
C THR A 244 20.21 10.85 9.40
N GLU A 245 20.44 12.12 9.08
CA GLU A 245 20.45 13.20 10.09
C GLU A 245 19.13 13.32 10.90
N TYR A 246 18.04 12.74 10.35
CA TYR A 246 16.71 12.75 10.97
C TYR A 246 16.34 11.41 11.65
N GLY A 247 17.32 10.51 11.84
CA GLY A 247 17.14 9.21 12.45
C GLY A 247 17.25 8.02 11.48
N GLU A 248 16.86 6.85 11.97
CA GLU A 248 16.88 5.60 11.20
C GLU A 248 15.72 5.56 10.22
N ARG A 249 16.03 5.22 8.96
CA ARG A 249 15.02 4.97 7.93
C ARG A 249 15.18 3.57 7.37
N TYR A 250 14.07 2.86 7.30
CA TYR A 250 14.01 1.53 6.71
C TYR A 250 13.66 1.63 5.24
N LYS A 251 14.39 0.89 4.39
CA LYS A 251 14.11 0.79 2.96
C LYS A 251 14.12 -0.67 2.54
N LEU A 252 13.19 -1.02 1.66
CA LEU A 252 13.15 -2.31 1.01
C LEU A 252 13.54 -2.15 -0.45
N PHE A 253 14.53 -2.92 -0.87
CA PHE A 253 14.99 -2.96 -2.25
C PHE A 253 14.64 -4.31 -2.85
N VAL A 254 14.14 -4.29 -4.08
CA VAL A 254 13.75 -5.49 -4.82
C VAL A 254 14.65 -5.66 -6.00
N ILE A 255 15.23 -6.85 -6.13
CA ILE A 255 15.93 -7.28 -7.34
C ILE A 255 14.92 -8.10 -8.13
N GLU A 256 14.53 -7.58 -9.28
CA GLU A 256 13.53 -8.20 -10.15
C GLU A 256 14.06 -9.47 -10.80
N LYS A 257 13.17 -10.41 -11.10
CA LYS A 257 13.45 -11.62 -11.86
C LYS A 257 14.11 -11.27 -13.20
N GLY A 258 15.13 -12.05 -13.57
CA GLY A 258 15.76 -11.89 -14.87
C GLY A 258 16.80 -10.77 -14.97
N SER A 259 17.09 -10.05 -13.87
CA SER A 259 18.19 -9.07 -13.81
C SER A 259 19.55 -9.70 -14.12
N PHE A 260 19.68 -11.01 -13.90
CA PHE A 260 20.88 -11.80 -14.21
C PHE A 260 20.55 -13.02 -15.07
N LYS A 261 21.50 -13.41 -15.93
CA LYS A 261 21.34 -14.58 -16.82
C LYS A 261 21.75 -15.91 -16.19
N LYS A 262 22.45 -15.88 -15.06
CA LYS A 262 22.98 -17.05 -14.31
C LYS A 262 22.84 -16.78 -12.83
N ASN A 263 22.98 -17.84 -12.00
CA ASN A 263 23.11 -17.67 -10.56
C ASN A 263 24.25 -16.70 -10.26
N TYR A 264 23.99 -15.75 -9.37
CA TYR A 264 24.91 -14.66 -9.03
C TYR A 264 25.13 -14.59 -7.52
N ASN A 265 26.29 -14.07 -7.13
CA ASN A 265 26.61 -13.77 -5.74
C ASN A 265 26.56 -12.25 -5.49
N LEU A 266 26.74 -11.83 -4.25
CA LEU A 266 26.70 -10.42 -3.88
C LEU A 266 27.80 -9.59 -4.53
N GLU A 267 28.97 -10.17 -4.82
CA GLU A 267 30.04 -9.47 -5.52
C GLU A 267 29.68 -9.19 -6.98
N GLU A 268 29.04 -10.14 -7.66
CA GLU A 268 28.52 -9.93 -9.02
C GLU A 268 27.36 -8.93 -9.06
N PHE A 269 26.60 -8.83 -7.95
CA PHE A 269 25.60 -7.78 -7.77
C PHE A 269 26.25 -6.40 -7.53
N GLY A 270 27.55 -6.37 -7.24
CA GLY A 270 28.31 -5.14 -6.99
C GLY A 270 28.22 -4.64 -5.55
N LEU A 271 28.00 -5.55 -4.61
CA LEU A 271 27.95 -5.28 -3.17
C LEU A 271 29.15 -5.90 -2.47
N THR A 272 29.89 -5.09 -1.70
CA THR A 272 30.86 -5.58 -0.73
C THR A 272 30.33 -5.25 0.67
N LEU A 273 30.29 -6.27 1.51
CA LEU A 273 29.73 -6.18 2.87
C LEU A 273 30.86 -6.31 3.89
N ILE A 274 30.72 -5.56 4.99
CA ILE A 274 31.55 -5.68 6.17
C ILE A 274 30.68 -5.90 7.40
N ASP A 275 31.25 -6.60 8.38
CA ASP A 275 30.60 -6.78 9.68
C ASP A 275 31.16 -5.73 10.65
N VAL A 276 30.28 -4.86 11.13
CA VAL A 276 30.63 -3.82 12.10
C VAL A 276 29.60 -3.91 13.23
N ASP A 277 30.06 -4.14 14.46
CA ASP A 277 29.23 -4.22 15.67
C ASP A 277 28.06 -5.24 15.55
N ASN A 278 28.35 -6.41 14.98
CA ASN A 278 27.34 -7.47 14.75
C ASN A 278 26.23 -7.07 13.76
N GLN A 279 26.47 -6.04 12.94
CA GLN A 279 25.60 -5.58 11.88
C GLN A 279 26.30 -5.67 10.52
N VAL A 280 25.61 -6.18 9.53
CA VAL A 280 26.13 -6.26 8.18
C VAL A 280 25.90 -4.94 7.46
N ARG A 281 27.00 -4.26 7.12
CA ARG A 281 26.97 -2.94 6.52
C ARG A 281 27.55 -2.96 5.11
N ILE A 282 26.98 -2.16 4.21
CA ILE A 282 27.51 -2.00 2.84
C ILE A 282 28.75 -1.12 2.89
N ASP A 283 29.93 -1.71 2.59
CA ASP A 283 31.22 -1.01 2.52
C ASP A 283 31.47 -0.37 1.16
N LYS A 284 31.25 -1.16 0.09
CA LYS A 284 31.47 -0.69 -1.28
C LYS A 284 30.33 -1.06 -2.19
N LEU A 285 30.06 -0.16 -3.12
CA LEU A 285 29.08 -0.35 -4.19
C LEU A 285 29.79 -0.13 -5.52
N ASP A 286 29.72 -1.11 -6.40
CA ASP A 286 30.17 -0.90 -7.78
C ASP A 286 29.22 0.12 -8.44
N TRP A 287 29.79 1.20 -8.96
CA TRP A 287 29.01 2.29 -9.54
C TRP A 287 28.24 1.86 -10.82
N LYS A 288 28.66 0.80 -11.51
CA LYS A 288 27.97 0.17 -12.64
C LYS A 288 27.11 -1.01 -12.25
N GLY A 289 27.17 -1.47 -10.99
CA GLY A 289 26.44 -2.62 -10.49
C GLY A 289 24.95 -2.37 -10.38
N GLU A 290 24.16 -3.45 -10.44
CA GLU A 290 22.71 -3.42 -10.26
C GLU A 290 22.32 -2.95 -8.86
N ALA A 291 23.17 -3.20 -7.85
CA ALA A 291 22.97 -2.73 -6.49
C ALA A 291 22.84 -1.20 -6.39
N LYS A 292 23.65 -0.46 -7.12
CA LYS A 292 23.56 1.00 -7.15
C LYS A 292 22.35 1.50 -7.92
N LYS A 293 21.98 0.83 -8.99
CA LYS A 293 20.78 1.17 -9.78
C LYS A 293 19.50 0.97 -8.96
N SER A 294 19.48 -0.03 -8.08
CA SER A 294 18.36 -0.25 -7.16
C SER A 294 18.23 0.82 -6.06
N GLY A 295 19.23 1.71 -5.89
CA GLY A 295 19.20 2.82 -4.95
C GLY A 295 19.85 2.55 -3.60
N LEU A 296 20.56 1.42 -3.43
CA LEU A 296 21.39 1.13 -2.25
C LEU A 296 22.51 2.17 -2.11
N GLN A 297 22.92 2.46 -0.87
CA GLN A 297 24.00 3.41 -0.56
C GLN A 297 25.05 2.78 0.35
N ILE A 298 26.26 3.31 0.26
CA ILE A 298 27.35 2.94 1.19
C ILE A 298 26.93 3.37 2.59
N GLY A 299 27.13 2.48 3.58
CA GLY A 299 26.74 2.71 4.97
C GLY A 299 25.34 2.18 5.33
N ASP A 300 24.53 1.75 4.36
CA ASP A 300 23.27 1.06 4.64
C ASP A 300 23.55 -0.25 5.41
N VAL A 301 22.79 -0.49 6.48
CA VAL A 301 22.84 -1.72 7.26
C VAL A 301 21.81 -2.70 6.74
N ILE A 302 22.26 -3.88 6.34
CA ILE A 302 21.35 -4.93 5.86
C ILE A 302 20.72 -5.63 7.06
N SER A 303 19.41 -5.52 7.18
CA SER A 303 18.66 -6.10 8.30
C SER A 303 18.11 -7.49 7.98
N ASN A 304 17.69 -7.72 6.73
CA ASN A 304 17.12 -9.01 6.33
C ASN A 304 17.16 -9.21 4.81
N PHE A 305 17.28 -10.48 4.38
CA PHE A 305 17.06 -10.91 3.00
C PHE A 305 15.84 -11.83 2.95
N LYS A 306 15.00 -11.65 1.94
CA LYS A 306 13.90 -12.55 1.61
C LYS A 306 14.13 -13.08 0.18
N ILE A 307 14.23 -14.39 0.03
CA ILE A 307 14.48 -15.10 -1.22
C ILE A 307 13.29 -15.99 -1.54
#